data_d332bfa3331c69e6e81e18ac28375fa8
#
_entry.id   d332bfa3331c69e6e81e18ac28375fa8
#
_cell.length_a   1.000
_cell.length_b   1.000
_cell.length_c   1.000
_cell.angle_alpha   90.00
_cell.angle_beta   90.00
_cell.angle_gamma   90.00
#
_symmetry.space_group_name_H-M   'P 1'
#
loop_
_entity.id
_entity.type
_entity.pdbx_description
1 polymer ?
#
loop_
_entity_poly.entity_id
_entity_poly.type
_entity_poly.pdbx_seq_one_letter_code
_entity_poly.pdbx_strand_id
1 'polypeptide(L)'
;MIILGVMVLMYLNLNRRIDNFEDKLDLAAGTTSLQMYESIEHWSDSFGIPKHIAYNVAYLETHYQGPFDFDYNHKQTSSAGAVGPMQIITRWAQPYVRKHITAKELRNNIDLNVMISMKMLRKWYSIHHDWTLACGAYNSGQPIRNAYAVYATTNKEYKEKWDRIYE
;
A
#
# COMPACT_ATOMS: atom_id res chain seq x y z
N MET A 1 42.62 -5.73 15.71
CA MET A 1 42.58 -4.38 15.11
C MET A 1 41.66 -4.31 13.86
N ILE A 2 41.67 -5.29 12.97
CA ILE A 2 40.85 -5.30 11.73
C ILE A 2 39.35 -5.35 12.03
N ILE A 3 38.90 -6.18 12.97
CA ILE A 3 37.49 -6.34 13.32
C ILE A 3 36.85 -5.05 13.83
N LEU A 4 37.54 -4.29 14.67
CA LEU A 4 37.07 -3.03 15.21
C LEU A 4 36.88 -1.98 14.10
N GLY A 5 37.80 -1.92 13.11
CA GLY A 5 37.69 -1.03 11.96
C GLY A 5 36.49 -1.34 11.06
N VAL A 6 36.20 -2.62 10.84
CA VAL A 6 35.03 -3.07 10.06
C VAL A 6 33.73 -2.71 10.78
N MET A 7 33.64 -2.91 12.08
CA MET A 7 32.44 -2.55 12.88
C MET A 7 32.20 -1.03 12.87
N VAL A 8 33.25 -0.22 12.98
CA VAL A 8 33.14 1.25 12.91
C VAL A 8 32.65 1.70 11.53
N LEU A 9 33.18 1.12 10.46
CA LEU A 9 32.75 1.44 9.09
C LEU A 9 31.29 1.02 8.83
N MET A 10 30.88 -0.13 9.36
CA MET A 10 29.49 -0.59 9.27
C MET A 10 28.54 0.34 10.04
N TYR A 11 28.92 0.75 11.24
CA TYR A 11 28.15 1.69 12.05
C TYR A 11 28.00 3.08 11.39
N LEU A 12 29.09 3.64 10.86
CA LEU A 12 29.07 4.92 10.14
C LEU A 12 28.24 4.85 8.85
N ASN A 13 28.29 3.71 8.13
CA ASN A 13 27.52 3.52 6.93
C ASN A 13 26.00 3.36 7.23
N LEU A 14 25.68 2.69 8.35
CA LEU A 14 24.31 2.56 8.83
C LEU A 14 23.72 3.92 9.23
N ASN A 15 24.43 4.70 10.06
CA ASN A 15 23.98 6.04 10.45
C ASN A 15 23.78 6.95 9.23
N ARG A 16 24.72 6.97 8.28
CA ARG A 16 24.56 7.74 7.05
C ARG A 16 23.35 7.32 6.21
N ARG A 17 22.97 6.03 6.25
CA ARG A 17 21.77 5.53 5.57
C ARG A 17 20.49 5.99 6.28
N ILE A 18 20.50 5.99 7.61
CA ILE A 18 19.40 6.49 8.44
C ILE A 18 19.19 7.98 8.20
N ASP A 19 20.24 8.78 8.30
CA ASP A 19 20.19 10.23 8.05
C ASP A 19 19.61 10.53 6.66
N ASN A 20 20.08 9.80 5.61
CA ASN A 20 19.57 9.97 4.26
C ASN A 20 18.09 9.57 4.11
N PHE A 21 17.58 8.67 4.94
CA PHE A 21 16.19 8.27 4.91
C PHE A 21 15.29 9.27 5.61
N GLU A 22 15.72 9.77 6.79
CA GLU A 22 15.03 10.81 7.52
C GLU A 22 14.97 12.12 6.70
N ASP A 23 16.07 12.54 6.09
CA ASP A 23 16.11 13.69 5.18
C ASP A 23 15.10 13.52 4.01
N LYS A 24 14.96 12.32 3.46
CA LYS A 24 13.98 12.03 2.40
C LYS A 24 12.53 12.03 2.92
N LEU A 25 12.29 11.55 4.12
CA LEU A 25 10.97 11.63 4.75
C LEU A 25 10.58 13.07 5.01
N ASP A 26 11.51 13.90 5.50
CA ASP A 26 11.27 15.32 5.70
C ASP A 26 10.95 16.04 4.37
N LEU A 27 11.68 15.70 3.30
CA LEU A 27 11.39 16.23 1.96
C LEU A 27 10.02 15.74 1.44
N ALA A 28 9.63 14.53 1.80
CA ALA A 28 8.33 13.95 1.40
C ALA A 28 7.17 14.43 2.31
N ALA A 29 7.45 15.14 3.41
CA ALA A 29 6.45 15.56 4.37
C ALA A 29 5.29 16.31 3.71
N GLY A 30 4.06 15.84 3.97
CA GLY A 30 2.84 16.41 3.41
C GLY A 30 2.53 16.01 1.96
N THR A 31 3.38 15.21 1.31
CA THR A 31 3.07 14.70 -0.03
C THR A 31 1.98 13.62 0.00
N THR A 32 1.29 13.45 -1.13
CA THR A 32 0.27 12.39 -1.27
C THR A 32 0.88 10.99 -1.27
N SER A 33 2.12 10.84 -1.72
CA SER A 33 2.85 9.58 -1.70
C SER A 33 3.22 9.13 -0.29
N LEU A 34 3.66 10.06 0.58
CA LEU A 34 3.92 9.75 1.98
C LEU A 34 2.61 9.44 2.74
N GLN A 35 1.55 10.22 2.54
CA GLN A 35 0.23 9.91 3.13
C GLN A 35 -0.27 8.52 2.73
N MET A 36 -0.05 8.12 1.47
CA MET A 36 -0.40 6.78 0.98
C MET A 36 0.42 5.69 1.69
N TYR A 37 1.74 5.90 1.85
CA TYR A 37 2.62 5.01 2.58
C TYR A 37 2.15 4.80 4.02
N GLU A 38 1.96 5.89 4.77
CA GLU A 38 1.51 5.87 6.17
C GLU A 38 0.15 5.16 6.32
N SER A 39 -0.78 5.42 5.41
CA SER A 39 -2.09 4.76 5.41
C SER A 39 -2.00 3.26 5.13
N ILE A 40 -1.15 2.83 4.17
CA ILE A 40 -0.93 1.41 3.89
C ILE A 40 -0.29 0.72 5.11
N GLU A 41 0.77 1.30 5.70
CA GLU A 41 1.43 0.76 6.88
C GLU A 41 0.43 0.57 8.03
N HIS A 42 -0.31 1.64 8.37
CA HIS A 42 -1.28 1.63 9.46
C HIS A 42 -2.40 0.60 9.26
N TRP A 43 -3.06 0.63 8.09
CA TRP A 43 -4.24 -0.20 7.88
C TRP A 43 -3.92 -1.65 7.53
N SER A 44 -2.78 -1.94 6.90
CA SER A 44 -2.35 -3.33 6.69
C SER A 44 -2.04 -4.01 8.02
N ASP A 45 -1.36 -3.33 8.95
CA ASP A 45 -1.12 -3.85 10.30
C ASP A 45 -2.44 -4.02 11.07
N SER A 46 -3.32 -3.01 11.04
CA SER A 46 -4.60 -3.04 11.76
C SER A 46 -5.50 -4.20 11.33
N PHE A 47 -5.46 -4.59 10.06
CA PHE A 47 -6.29 -5.68 9.53
C PHE A 47 -5.52 -6.98 9.28
N GLY A 48 -4.24 -7.06 9.64
CA GLY A 48 -3.39 -8.25 9.47
C GLY A 48 -3.25 -8.66 8.00
N ILE A 49 -3.03 -7.68 7.11
CA ILE A 49 -2.78 -7.90 5.69
C ILE A 49 -1.27 -7.89 5.46
N PRO A 50 -0.70 -8.89 4.78
CA PRO A 50 0.71 -8.86 4.43
C PRO A 50 1.04 -7.59 3.63
N LYS A 51 2.02 -6.80 4.10
CA LYS A 51 2.33 -5.47 3.53
C LYS A 51 2.64 -5.53 2.03
N HIS A 52 3.38 -6.55 1.59
CA HIS A 52 3.66 -6.72 0.16
C HIS A 52 2.37 -6.84 -0.68
N ILE A 53 1.31 -7.47 -0.17
CA ILE A 53 0.02 -7.54 -0.85
C ILE A 53 -0.62 -6.17 -0.92
N ALA A 54 -0.64 -5.41 0.18
CA ALA A 54 -1.22 -4.07 0.21
C ALA A 54 -0.52 -3.13 -0.78
N TYR A 55 0.82 -3.14 -0.81
CA TYR A 55 1.61 -2.36 -1.78
C TYR A 55 1.43 -2.80 -3.23
N ASN A 56 1.39 -4.11 -3.48
CA ASN A 56 1.16 -4.62 -4.84
C ASN A 56 -0.23 -4.27 -5.36
N VAL A 57 -1.26 -4.30 -4.50
CA VAL A 57 -2.60 -3.84 -4.86
C VAL A 57 -2.57 -2.34 -5.19
N ALA A 58 -1.94 -1.50 -4.37
CA ALA A 58 -1.81 -0.06 -4.65
C ALA A 58 -1.08 0.21 -5.98
N TYR A 59 -0.03 -0.55 -6.28
CA TYR A 59 0.65 -0.46 -7.56
C TYR A 59 -0.24 -0.87 -8.74
N LEU A 60 -0.94 -1.99 -8.63
CA LEU A 60 -1.83 -2.48 -9.69
C LEU A 60 -3.00 -1.54 -9.96
N GLU A 61 -3.50 -0.84 -8.95
CA GLU A 61 -4.62 0.07 -9.07
C GLU A 61 -4.23 1.46 -9.63
N THR A 62 -3.12 2.02 -9.14
CA THR A 62 -2.75 3.42 -9.49
C THR A 62 -1.26 3.64 -9.71
N HIS A 63 -0.47 2.57 -9.87
CA HIS A 63 0.98 2.60 -10.08
C HIS A 63 1.75 3.28 -8.93
N TYR A 64 1.24 3.17 -7.70
CA TYR A 64 1.92 3.70 -6.53
C TYR A 64 3.30 3.04 -6.32
N GLN A 65 4.36 3.83 -6.21
CA GLN A 65 5.75 3.37 -6.13
C GLN A 65 6.44 3.64 -4.80
N GLY A 66 5.71 4.08 -3.78
CA GLY A 66 6.23 4.29 -2.43
C GLY A 66 6.26 5.75 -1.99
N PRO A 67 6.81 6.04 -0.77
CA PRO A 67 6.71 7.35 -0.13
C PRO A 67 7.44 8.48 -0.86
N PHE A 68 8.38 8.15 -1.75
CA PHE A 68 9.20 9.10 -2.51
C PHE A 68 8.77 9.25 -3.97
N ASP A 69 7.56 8.81 -4.30
CA ASP A 69 6.93 9.03 -5.60
C ASP A 69 6.26 10.43 -5.61
N PHE A 70 7.07 11.46 -5.79
CA PHE A 70 6.63 12.86 -5.69
C PHE A 70 5.60 13.27 -6.76
N ASP A 71 5.53 12.53 -7.86
CA ASP A 71 4.57 12.74 -8.96
C ASP A 71 3.30 11.91 -8.81
N TYR A 72 3.15 11.19 -7.69
CA TYR A 72 2.02 10.29 -7.48
C TYR A 72 0.67 11.00 -7.50
N ASN A 73 -0.19 10.55 -8.40
CA ASN A 73 -1.56 11.03 -8.50
C ASN A 73 -2.57 10.03 -7.92
N HIS A 74 -3.06 10.31 -6.72
CA HIS A 74 -4.07 9.50 -6.05
C HIS A 74 -5.51 9.72 -6.55
N LYS A 75 -5.78 10.78 -7.34
CA LYS A 75 -7.14 11.20 -7.74
C LYS A 75 -7.63 10.56 -9.03
N GLN A 76 -7.16 9.36 -9.33
CA GLN A 76 -7.54 8.65 -10.53
C GLN A 76 -8.99 8.17 -10.48
N THR A 77 -9.60 8.09 -11.66
CA THR A 77 -10.95 7.54 -11.85
C THR A 77 -10.94 6.64 -13.08
N SER A 78 -11.34 5.38 -12.91
CA SER A 78 -11.43 4.43 -14.02
C SER A 78 -12.70 4.63 -14.85
N SER A 79 -12.74 4.05 -16.05
CA SER A 79 -13.95 4.03 -16.89
C SER A 79 -15.14 3.30 -16.24
N ALA A 80 -14.88 2.39 -15.30
CA ALA A 80 -15.90 1.69 -14.52
C ALA A 80 -16.40 2.51 -13.31
N GLY A 81 -15.86 3.71 -13.07
CA GLY A 81 -16.23 4.59 -11.96
C GLY A 81 -15.55 4.23 -10.62
N ALA A 82 -14.48 3.43 -10.65
CA ALA A 82 -13.62 3.24 -9.50
C ALA A 82 -12.78 4.50 -9.25
N VAL A 83 -12.60 4.90 -7.99
CA VAL A 83 -11.96 6.17 -7.63
C VAL A 83 -10.91 6.04 -6.54
N GLY A 84 -9.94 6.94 -6.60
CA GLY A 84 -8.92 7.11 -5.56
C GLY A 84 -7.79 6.10 -5.64
N PRO A 85 -6.87 6.11 -4.64
CA PRO A 85 -5.60 5.39 -4.71
C PRO A 85 -5.73 3.87 -4.82
N MET A 86 -6.80 3.28 -4.27
CA MET A 86 -7.07 1.84 -4.31
C MET A 86 -8.23 1.48 -5.25
N GLN A 87 -8.64 2.42 -6.12
CA GLN A 87 -9.66 2.23 -7.16
C GLN A 87 -10.95 1.57 -6.67
N ILE A 88 -11.60 2.19 -5.69
CA ILE A 88 -12.82 1.65 -5.07
C ILE A 88 -14.08 2.19 -5.77
N ILE A 89 -15.01 1.31 -6.14
CA ILE A 89 -16.34 1.70 -6.60
C ILE A 89 -17.21 2.01 -5.39
N THR A 90 -17.82 3.20 -5.36
CA THR A 90 -18.57 3.75 -4.21
C THR A 90 -19.62 2.79 -3.64
N ARG A 91 -20.38 2.11 -4.50
CA ARG A 91 -21.40 1.13 -4.07
C ARG A 91 -20.84 -0.04 -3.27
N TRP A 92 -19.59 -0.44 -3.56
CA TRP A 92 -18.91 -1.52 -2.85
C TRP A 92 -18.24 -1.06 -1.56
N ALA A 93 -17.96 0.24 -1.45
CA ALA A 93 -17.41 0.85 -0.24
C ALA A 93 -18.45 1.00 0.87
N GLN A 94 -19.72 1.22 0.51
CA GLN A 94 -20.80 1.56 1.44
C GLN A 94 -20.97 0.58 2.62
N PRO A 95 -20.83 -0.76 2.46
CA PRO A 95 -20.95 -1.71 3.57
C PRO A 95 -19.84 -1.61 4.63
N TYR A 96 -18.75 -0.91 4.34
CA TYR A 96 -17.56 -0.80 5.22
C TYR A 96 -17.54 0.49 6.04
N VAL A 97 -18.51 1.38 5.83
CA VAL A 97 -18.64 2.65 6.54
C VAL A 97 -20.05 2.84 7.07
N ARG A 98 -20.18 3.54 8.22
CA ARG A 98 -21.48 3.76 8.86
C ARG A 98 -22.29 4.88 8.20
N LYS A 99 -21.59 5.92 7.69
CA LYS A 99 -22.23 7.07 7.04
C LYS A 99 -22.31 6.85 5.53
N HIS A 100 -23.20 7.57 4.87
CA HIS A 100 -23.20 7.63 3.41
C HIS A 100 -21.86 8.14 2.91
N ILE A 101 -21.29 7.46 1.89
CA ILE A 101 -20.02 7.80 1.30
C ILE A 101 -20.20 8.20 -0.17
N THR A 102 -19.49 9.21 -0.60
CA THR A 102 -19.50 9.71 -1.97
C THR A 102 -18.21 9.37 -2.73
N ALA A 103 -18.28 9.32 -4.05
CA ALA A 103 -17.10 9.16 -4.90
C ALA A 103 -16.08 10.30 -4.69
N LYS A 104 -16.55 11.52 -4.36
CA LYS A 104 -15.69 12.65 -4.05
C LYS A 104 -14.89 12.43 -2.76
N GLU A 105 -15.52 11.90 -1.72
CA GLU A 105 -14.82 11.58 -0.46
C GLU A 105 -13.80 10.48 -0.67
N LEU A 106 -14.16 9.38 -1.35
CA LEU A 106 -13.24 8.27 -1.66
C LEU A 106 -12.03 8.74 -2.47
N ARG A 107 -12.23 9.62 -3.44
CA ARG A 107 -11.16 10.13 -4.30
C ARG A 107 -10.19 11.06 -3.57
N ASN A 108 -10.70 11.90 -2.66
CA ASN A 108 -9.92 12.97 -2.04
C ASN A 108 -9.36 12.59 -0.66
N ASN A 109 -9.81 11.49 -0.06
CA ASN A 109 -9.35 11.05 1.25
C ASN A 109 -8.59 9.72 1.10
N ILE A 110 -7.26 9.82 1.06
CA ILE A 110 -6.35 8.69 0.91
C ILE A 110 -6.57 7.68 2.03
N ASP A 111 -6.55 8.13 3.28
CA ASP A 111 -6.67 7.26 4.44
C ASP A 111 -7.98 6.47 4.44
N LEU A 112 -9.10 7.14 4.18
CA LEU A 112 -10.41 6.49 4.08
C LEU A 112 -10.46 5.46 2.93
N ASN A 113 -9.88 5.77 1.78
CA ASN A 113 -9.84 4.89 0.62
C ASN A 113 -9.01 3.63 0.92
N VAL A 114 -7.81 3.80 1.50
CA VAL A 114 -6.95 2.69 1.91
C VAL A 114 -7.62 1.85 3.00
N MET A 115 -8.17 2.47 4.04
CA MET A 115 -8.89 1.75 5.11
C MET A 115 -9.99 0.83 4.56
N ILE A 116 -10.82 1.35 3.66
CA ILE A 116 -11.91 0.56 3.07
C ILE A 116 -11.35 -0.59 2.22
N SER A 117 -10.32 -0.32 1.43
CA SER A 117 -9.63 -1.33 0.63
C SER A 117 -9.11 -2.49 1.48
N MET A 118 -8.42 -2.17 2.59
CA MET A 118 -7.91 -3.18 3.51
C MET A 118 -9.03 -3.99 4.18
N LYS A 119 -10.14 -3.34 4.54
CA LYS A 119 -11.34 -4.06 5.03
C LYS A 119 -11.93 -5.00 3.98
N MET A 120 -11.96 -4.59 2.71
CA MET A 120 -12.45 -5.44 1.61
C MET A 120 -11.55 -6.66 1.42
N LEU A 121 -10.25 -6.48 1.35
CA LEU A 121 -9.27 -7.57 1.26
C LEU A 121 -9.38 -8.54 2.44
N ARG A 122 -9.46 -8.00 3.67
CA ARG A 122 -9.61 -8.82 4.87
C ARG A 122 -10.89 -9.63 4.89
N LYS A 123 -12.01 -9.04 4.45
CA LYS A 123 -13.30 -9.75 4.32
C LYS A 123 -13.18 -10.92 3.34
N TRP A 124 -12.61 -10.72 2.17
CA TRP A 124 -12.43 -11.79 1.20
C TRP A 124 -11.50 -12.89 1.72
N TYR A 125 -10.40 -12.50 2.39
CA TYR A 125 -9.53 -13.48 3.05
C TYR A 125 -10.25 -14.27 4.15
N SER A 126 -11.10 -13.65 4.96
CA SER A 126 -11.85 -14.37 6.00
C SER A 126 -12.83 -15.40 5.46
N ILE A 127 -13.25 -15.27 4.20
CA ILE A 127 -14.14 -16.23 3.52
C ILE A 127 -13.35 -17.37 2.89
N HIS A 128 -12.23 -17.07 2.24
CA HIS A 128 -11.52 -18.04 1.39
C HIS A 128 -10.24 -18.58 2.03
N HIS A 129 -9.72 -17.94 3.08
CA HIS A 129 -8.45 -18.27 3.74
C HIS A 129 -7.24 -18.36 2.77
N ASP A 130 -7.32 -17.63 1.65
CA ASP A 130 -6.34 -17.60 0.58
C ASP A 130 -6.23 -16.18 0.05
N TRP A 131 -5.04 -15.60 0.15
CA TRP A 131 -4.79 -14.23 -0.28
C TRP A 131 -4.91 -14.05 -1.80
N THR A 132 -4.55 -15.08 -2.59
CA THR A 132 -4.70 -15.00 -4.05
C THR A 132 -6.18 -14.92 -4.44
N LEU A 133 -7.04 -15.73 -3.81
CA LEU A 133 -8.49 -15.65 -4.04
C LEU A 133 -9.08 -14.33 -3.51
N ALA A 134 -8.57 -13.82 -2.38
CA ALA A 134 -8.98 -12.52 -1.85
C ALA A 134 -8.64 -11.36 -2.81
N CYS A 135 -7.43 -11.33 -3.36
CA CYS A 135 -7.02 -10.34 -4.35
C CYS A 135 -7.80 -10.47 -5.67
N GLY A 136 -8.09 -11.70 -6.11
CA GLY A 136 -8.94 -11.93 -7.28
C GLY A 136 -10.35 -11.39 -7.09
N ALA A 137 -10.94 -11.63 -5.91
CA ALA A 137 -12.26 -11.11 -5.56
C ALA A 137 -12.26 -9.57 -5.42
N TYR A 138 -11.20 -9.00 -4.90
CA TYR A 138 -11.02 -7.54 -4.84
C TYR A 138 -11.08 -6.91 -6.25
N ASN A 139 -10.32 -7.46 -7.19
CA ASN A 139 -10.20 -6.95 -8.55
C ASN A 139 -11.46 -7.18 -9.41
N SER A 140 -12.04 -8.39 -9.36
CA SER A 140 -13.08 -8.82 -10.31
C SER A 140 -14.45 -9.07 -9.68
N GLY A 141 -14.56 -9.00 -8.35
CA GLY A 141 -15.75 -9.45 -7.62
C GLY A 141 -15.89 -10.98 -7.54
N GLN A 142 -14.94 -11.74 -8.09
CA GLN A 142 -14.96 -13.21 -8.11
C GLN A 142 -13.65 -13.75 -7.50
N PRO A 143 -13.71 -14.79 -6.62
CA PRO A 143 -12.52 -15.37 -5.99
C PRO A 143 -11.74 -16.26 -6.97
N ILE A 144 -11.09 -15.64 -7.93
CA ILE A 144 -10.37 -16.33 -9.02
C ILE A 144 -8.86 -16.01 -8.96
N ARG A 145 -8.05 -16.96 -9.45
CA ARG A 145 -6.60 -16.82 -9.58
C ARG A 145 -6.24 -16.22 -10.94
N ASN A 146 -6.55 -14.94 -11.14
CA ASN A 146 -6.18 -14.21 -12.36
C ASN A 146 -4.75 -13.61 -12.25
N ALA A 147 -4.25 -13.01 -13.32
CA ALA A 147 -2.91 -12.42 -13.36
C ALA A 147 -2.73 -11.33 -12.30
N TYR A 148 -3.75 -10.51 -12.03
CA TYR A 148 -3.75 -9.51 -10.96
C TYR A 148 -3.52 -10.17 -9.58
N ALA A 149 -4.30 -11.19 -9.27
CA ALA A 149 -4.24 -11.90 -7.98
C ALA A 149 -2.89 -12.58 -7.75
N VAL A 150 -2.34 -13.20 -8.79
CA VAL A 150 -1.02 -13.82 -8.73
C VAL A 150 0.05 -12.77 -8.50
N TYR A 151 0.06 -11.69 -9.27
CA TYR A 151 1.02 -10.60 -9.08
C TYR A 151 0.94 -10.01 -7.67
N ALA A 152 -0.27 -9.67 -7.19
CA ALA A 152 -0.47 -9.08 -5.88
C ALA A 152 0.11 -9.92 -4.73
N THR A 153 0.10 -11.25 -4.87
CA THR A 153 0.52 -12.17 -3.80
C THR A 153 1.95 -12.69 -3.94
N THR A 154 2.54 -12.68 -5.12
CA THR A 154 3.86 -13.27 -5.37
C THR A 154 4.98 -12.25 -5.56
N ASN A 155 4.65 -11.02 -5.99
CA ASN A 155 5.66 -9.99 -6.15
C ASN A 155 6.10 -9.45 -4.78
N LYS A 156 7.40 -9.54 -4.48
CA LYS A 156 8.00 -9.07 -3.23
C LYS A 156 8.86 -7.82 -3.40
N GLU A 157 8.95 -7.30 -4.62
CA GLU A 157 9.84 -6.18 -4.94
C GLU A 157 9.62 -4.96 -4.05
N TYR A 158 8.35 -4.60 -3.80
CA TYR A 158 8.03 -3.45 -2.96
C TYR A 158 8.40 -3.67 -1.50
N LYS A 159 8.11 -4.86 -0.94
CA LYS A 159 8.51 -5.19 0.41
C LYS A 159 10.03 -5.15 0.57
N GLU A 160 10.76 -5.82 -0.31
CA GLU A 160 12.21 -5.88 -0.25
C GLU A 160 12.87 -4.51 -0.47
N LYS A 161 12.25 -3.62 -1.24
CA LYS A 161 12.72 -2.25 -1.45
C LYS A 161 12.68 -1.43 -0.17
N TRP A 162 11.64 -1.60 0.67
CA TRP A 162 11.46 -0.86 1.92
C TRP A 162 12.19 -1.52 3.09
N ASP A 163 12.19 -2.84 3.18
CA ASP A 163 12.95 -3.59 4.19
C ASP A 163 14.46 -3.24 4.11
N ARG A 164 15.01 -3.06 2.92
CA ARG A 164 16.43 -2.67 2.72
C ARG A 164 16.77 -1.24 3.17
N ILE A 165 15.80 -0.42 3.48
CA ILE A 165 16.03 0.94 3.99
C ILE A 165 16.21 0.90 5.50
N TYR A 166 15.62 -0.09 6.17
CA TYR A 166 15.71 -0.30 7.62
C TYR A 166 16.76 -1.34 8.05
N GLU A 167 17.32 -2.10 7.10
CA GLU A 167 18.48 -2.99 7.31
C GLU A 167 19.81 -2.30 6.93
#